data_c83500b8217cfe0b23c6cfcd8ae39470
#
_entry.id   c83500b8217cfe0b23c6cfcd8ae39470
#
_cell.length_a   1.000
_cell.length_b   1.000
_cell.length_c   1.000
_cell.angle_alpha   90.00
_cell.angle_beta   90.00
_cell.angle_gamma   90.00
#
_symmetry.space_group_name_H-M   'P 1'
#
loop_
_entity.id
_entity.type
_entity.pdbx_description
1 polymer ?
#
loop_
_entity_poly.entity_id
_entity_poly.type
_entity_poly.pdbx_seq_one_letter_code
_entity_poly.pdbx_strand_id
1 'polypeptide(L)'
;VHAGERLNRLVVCNSAAKIGTAEGWHTRAAMVRDQGAGAMAELAASSPGRWFTEPFIAAQPARVALAQGWIAGIAPEGYAACCEALAQADLRNAIAAIRVPTLLIAGASDPVTTVADAKAMQRAIAGARLAEVPASHLSNLEAPAAFDDALAAFLAMGA
;
A
#
# COMPACT_ATOMS: atom_id res chain seq x y z
N VAL A 1 14.91 -7.82 0.54
CA VAL A 1 16.26 -7.74 -0.02
C VAL A 1 17.18 -8.76 0.65
N HIS A 2 17.10 -8.94 1.98
CA HIS A 2 18.01 -9.80 2.76
C HIS A 2 17.67 -11.29 2.79
N ALA A 3 16.57 -11.71 2.17
CA ALA A 3 16.10 -13.10 2.16
C ALA A 3 15.64 -13.55 0.76
N GLY A 4 16.30 -13.02 -0.27
CA GLY A 4 15.94 -13.31 -1.67
C GLY A 4 15.96 -14.80 -2.02
N GLU A 5 16.86 -15.55 -1.42
CA GLU A 5 16.97 -17.01 -1.59
C GLU A 5 15.78 -17.80 -1.03
N ARG A 6 14.93 -17.16 -0.21
CA ARG A 6 13.71 -17.75 0.36
C ARG A 6 12.46 -17.41 -0.45
N LEU A 7 12.60 -16.61 -1.49
CA LEU A 7 11.49 -16.10 -2.30
C LEU A 7 11.60 -16.64 -3.72
N ASN A 8 10.54 -17.21 -4.23
CA ASN A 8 10.43 -17.59 -5.63
C ASN A 8 9.90 -16.42 -6.50
N ARG A 9 9.06 -15.57 -5.93
CA ARG A 9 8.43 -14.42 -6.56
C ARG A 9 8.11 -13.33 -5.53
N LEU A 10 8.01 -12.10 -6.00
CA LEU A 10 7.59 -10.95 -5.18
C LEU A 10 6.42 -10.24 -5.85
N VAL A 11 5.38 -9.95 -5.07
CA VAL A 11 4.30 -9.06 -5.50
C VAL A 11 4.24 -7.88 -4.55
N VAL A 12 4.27 -6.67 -5.10
CA VAL A 12 4.15 -5.41 -4.33
C VAL A 12 2.91 -4.69 -4.83
N CYS A 13 1.95 -4.50 -3.93
CA CYS A 13 0.65 -3.91 -4.25
C CYS A 13 0.50 -2.55 -3.56
N ASN A 14 0.07 -1.54 -4.30
CA ASN A 14 -0.26 -0.20 -3.79
C ASN A 14 0.78 0.29 -2.77
N SER A 15 2.04 0.36 -3.21
CA SER A 15 3.17 0.72 -2.35
C SER A 15 4.22 1.51 -3.12
N ALA A 16 5.18 2.06 -2.40
CA ALA A 16 6.32 2.78 -2.96
C ALA A 16 7.60 2.45 -2.20
N ALA A 17 8.75 2.64 -2.85
CA ALA A 17 10.06 2.43 -2.21
C ALA A 17 10.35 3.47 -1.10
N LYS A 18 9.63 4.58 -1.09
CA LYS A 18 9.56 5.56 -0.01
C LYS A 18 8.17 6.17 -0.01
N ILE A 19 7.52 6.23 1.15
CA ILE A 19 6.16 6.78 1.31
C ILE A 19 6.24 7.99 2.24
N GLY A 20 5.82 9.16 1.75
CA GLY A 20 5.79 10.39 2.54
C GLY A 20 7.16 10.88 3.01
N THR A 21 7.18 11.65 4.09
CA THR A 21 8.38 12.22 4.71
C THR A 21 8.57 11.69 6.12
N ALA A 22 9.82 11.62 6.59
CA ALA A 22 10.13 11.23 7.97
C ALA A 22 9.41 12.11 9.00
N GLU A 23 9.45 13.43 8.78
CA GLU A 23 8.78 14.40 9.65
C GLU A 23 7.26 14.16 9.74
N GLY A 24 6.59 13.96 8.60
CA GLY A 24 5.15 13.70 8.56
C GLY A 24 4.77 12.43 9.31
N TRP A 25 5.57 11.37 9.18
CA TRP A 25 5.35 10.12 9.89
C TRP A 25 5.62 10.23 11.38
N HIS A 26 6.69 10.92 11.82
CA HIS A 26 6.95 11.18 13.24
C HIS A 26 5.84 12.03 13.88
N THR A 27 5.38 13.08 13.19
CA THR A 27 4.26 13.90 13.65
C THR A 27 3.00 13.07 13.84
N ARG A 28 2.70 12.17 12.90
CA ARG A 28 1.54 11.28 12.99
C ARG A 28 1.69 10.26 14.13
N ALA A 29 2.88 9.68 14.32
CA ALA A 29 3.15 8.77 15.42
C ALA A 29 2.96 9.45 16.78
N ALA A 30 3.48 10.67 16.94
CA ALA A 30 3.32 11.46 18.17
C ALA A 30 1.85 11.77 18.45
N MET A 31 1.10 12.24 17.44
CA MET A 31 -0.34 12.51 17.55
C MET A 31 -1.13 11.28 18.01
N VAL A 32 -0.85 10.12 17.41
CA VAL A 32 -1.56 8.88 17.76
C VAL A 32 -1.21 8.41 19.18
N ARG A 33 0.02 8.59 19.65
CA ARG A 33 0.40 8.27 21.03
C ARG A 33 -0.26 9.20 22.05
N ASP A 34 -0.36 10.50 21.70
CA ASP A 34 -0.96 11.50 22.57
C ASP A 34 -2.48 11.34 22.69
N GLN A 35 -3.19 11.12 21.57
CA GLN A 35 -4.64 11.11 21.51
C GLN A 35 -5.26 9.70 21.56
N GLY A 36 -4.46 8.66 21.41
CA GLY A 36 -4.89 7.27 21.55
C GLY A 36 -6.03 6.88 20.61
N ALA A 37 -7.10 6.31 21.18
CA ALA A 37 -8.27 5.86 20.41
C ALA A 37 -8.98 6.99 19.66
N GLY A 38 -8.92 8.23 20.16
CA GLY A 38 -9.49 9.40 19.47
C GLY A 38 -8.82 9.63 18.11
N ALA A 39 -7.49 9.62 18.08
CA ALA A 39 -6.74 9.75 16.83
C ALA A 39 -7.07 8.61 15.84
N MET A 40 -7.23 7.37 16.33
CA MET A 40 -7.58 6.24 15.48
C MET A 40 -8.97 6.40 14.87
N ALA A 41 -9.93 6.93 15.62
CA ALA A 41 -11.27 7.23 15.09
C ALA A 41 -11.24 8.32 14.01
N GLU A 42 -10.45 9.38 14.19
CA GLU A 42 -10.27 10.43 13.17
C GLU A 42 -9.57 9.92 11.91
N LEU A 43 -8.53 9.11 12.07
CA LEU A 43 -7.84 8.46 10.96
C LEU A 43 -8.78 7.56 10.17
N ALA A 44 -9.64 6.79 10.86
CA ALA A 44 -10.66 5.95 10.23
C ALA A 44 -11.69 6.80 9.47
N ALA A 45 -12.20 7.86 10.08
CA ALA A 45 -13.18 8.75 9.46
C ALA A 45 -12.64 9.44 8.19
N SER A 46 -11.35 9.82 8.19
CA SER A 46 -10.71 10.51 7.07
C SER A 46 -10.11 9.60 5.99
N SER A 47 -10.13 8.27 6.19
CA SER A 47 -9.47 7.33 5.29
C SER A 47 -10.16 7.08 3.94
N PRO A 48 -11.51 7.12 3.81
CA PRO A 48 -12.17 6.64 2.59
C PRO A 48 -11.67 7.28 1.31
N GLY A 49 -11.57 8.61 1.26
CA GLY A 49 -11.12 9.34 0.06
C GLY A 49 -9.65 9.11 -0.32
N ARG A 50 -8.84 8.50 0.56
CA ARG A 50 -7.47 8.07 0.23
C ARG A 50 -7.42 6.62 -0.22
N TRP A 51 -8.42 5.81 0.14
CA TRP A 51 -8.40 4.37 -0.08
C TRP A 51 -9.25 3.89 -1.23
N PHE A 52 -10.31 4.64 -1.53
CA PHE A 52 -11.32 4.27 -2.52
C PHE A 52 -11.64 5.46 -3.41
N THR A 53 -12.09 5.18 -4.62
CA THR A 53 -12.65 6.20 -5.51
C THR A 53 -14.04 6.64 -5.03
N GLU A 54 -14.44 7.88 -5.35
CA GLU A 54 -15.77 8.40 -5.00
C GLU A 54 -16.92 7.50 -5.50
N PRO A 55 -16.89 6.96 -6.75
CA PRO A 55 -17.92 6.03 -7.19
C PRO A 55 -18.02 4.77 -6.33
N PHE A 56 -16.88 4.23 -5.87
CA PHE A 56 -16.89 3.06 -4.99
C PHE A 56 -17.44 3.40 -3.61
N ILE A 57 -17.07 4.54 -3.04
CA ILE A 57 -17.58 5.01 -1.73
C ILE A 57 -19.10 5.13 -1.77
N ALA A 58 -19.65 5.71 -2.83
CA ALA A 58 -21.08 5.85 -3.00
C ALA A 58 -21.81 4.51 -3.21
N ALA A 59 -21.21 3.59 -3.99
CA ALA A 59 -21.83 2.32 -4.35
C ALA A 59 -21.69 1.23 -3.28
N GLN A 60 -20.67 1.29 -2.42
CA GLN A 60 -20.28 0.23 -1.49
C GLN A 60 -20.07 0.73 -0.04
N PRO A 61 -21.01 1.49 0.55
CA PRO A 61 -20.82 2.10 1.87
C PRO A 61 -20.52 1.09 2.98
N ALA A 62 -21.07 -0.12 2.89
CA ALA A 62 -20.82 -1.17 3.87
C ALA A 62 -19.36 -1.67 3.82
N ARG A 63 -18.76 -1.78 2.63
CA ARG A 63 -17.33 -2.16 2.49
C ARG A 63 -16.41 -1.04 2.97
N VAL A 64 -16.76 0.20 2.72
CA VAL A 64 -16.04 1.37 3.22
C VAL A 64 -16.07 1.40 4.76
N ALA A 65 -17.25 1.21 5.36
CA ALA A 65 -17.41 1.16 6.82
C ALA A 65 -16.59 0.01 7.45
N LEU A 66 -16.55 -1.16 6.79
CA LEU A 66 -15.73 -2.28 7.24
C LEU A 66 -14.23 -1.90 7.27
N ALA A 67 -13.72 -1.28 6.21
CA ALA A 67 -12.33 -0.84 6.14
C ALA A 67 -12.00 0.25 7.18
N GLN A 68 -12.92 1.18 7.43
CA GLN A 68 -12.79 2.15 8.52
C GLN A 68 -12.73 1.46 9.89
N GLY A 69 -13.55 0.43 10.11
CA GLY A 69 -13.55 -0.37 11.33
C GLY A 69 -12.20 -1.06 11.60
N TRP A 70 -11.48 -1.48 10.56
CA TRP A 70 -10.14 -2.06 10.73
C TRP A 70 -9.16 -1.05 11.32
N ILE A 71 -9.12 0.18 10.81
CA ILE A 71 -8.24 1.23 11.36
C ILE A 71 -8.66 1.62 12.77
N ALA A 72 -9.94 1.83 13.01
CA ALA A 72 -10.43 2.19 14.33
C ALA A 72 -10.09 1.14 15.41
N GLY A 73 -9.99 -0.14 15.01
CA GLY A 73 -9.63 -1.25 15.88
C GLY A 73 -8.13 -1.48 16.10
N ILE A 74 -7.24 -0.75 15.42
CA ILE A 74 -5.79 -0.91 15.59
C ILE A 74 -5.37 -0.29 16.93
N ALA A 75 -4.53 -1.00 17.69
CA ALA A 75 -3.90 -0.44 18.88
C ALA A 75 -3.06 0.81 18.52
N PRO A 76 -3.27 1.96 19.17
CA PRO A 76 -2.59 3.22 18.84
C PRO A 76 -1.06 3.07 18.79
N GLU A 77 -0.45 2.38 19.77
CA GLU A 77 1.00 2.17 19.76
C GLU A 77 1.48 1.31 18.60
N GLY A 78 0.70 0.30 18.19
CA GLY A 78 1.02 -0.50 16.99
C GLY A 78 1.00 0.34 15.72
N TYR A 79 0.01 1.23 15.58
CA TYR A 79 -0.06 2.16 14.46
C TYR A 79 1.10 3.17 14.47
N ALA A 80 1.41 3.74 15.65
CA ALA A 80 2.53 4.65 15.82
C ALA A 80 3.88 3.99 15.48
N ALA A 81 4.08 2.73 15.90
CA ALA A 81 5.28 1.97 15.55
C ALA A 81 5.40 1.75 14.03
N CYS A 82 4.29 1.52 13.32
CA CYS A 82 4.30 1.47 11.85
C CYS A 82 4.68 2.81 11.22
N CYS A 83 4.19 3.93 11.76
CA CYS A 83 4.58 5.26 11.32
C CYS A 83 6.09 5.50 11.49
N GLU A 84 6.67 5.09 12.63
CA GLU A 84 8.13 5.19 12.87
C GLU A 84 8.93 4.34 11.87
N ALA A 85 8.46 3.13 11.56
CA ALA A 85 9.08 2.30 10.54
C ALA A 85 9.04 2.97 9.15
N LEU A 86 7.92 3.60 8.78
CA LEU A 86 7.79 4.35 7.52
C LEU A 86 8.67 5.60 7.50
N ALA A 87 8.83 6.29 8.64
CA ALA A 87 9.72 7.45 8.77
C ALA A 87 11.17 7.10 8.42
N GLN A 88 11.61 5.90 8.80
CA GLN A 88 12.97 5.42 8.58
C GLN A 88 13.15 4.71 7.23
N ALA A 89 12.05 4.25 6.60
CA ALA A 89 12.12 3.47 5.38
C ALA A 89 12.45 4.34 4.16
N ASP A 90 13.59 4.08 3.55
CA ASP A 90 13.93 4.54 2.20
C ASP A 90 14.61 3.39 1.45
N LEU A 91 13.82 2.69 0.65
CA LEU A 91 14.26 1.50 -0.06
C LEU A 91 14.67 1.79 -1.51
N ARG A 92 14.67 3.06 -1.96
CA ARG A 92 14.88 3.44 -3.36
C ARG A 92 16.19 2.90 -3.94
N ASN A 93 17.24 2.88 -3.16
CA ASN A 93 18.54 2.31 -3.58
C ASN A 93 18.60 0.79 -3.39
N ALA A 94 17.86 0.23 -2.41
CA ALA A 94 17.94 -1.18 -2.06
C ALA A 94 17.15 -2.08 -3.02
N ILE A 95 16.04 -1.60 -3.60
CA ILE A 95 15.18 -2.40 -4.48
C ILE A 95 15.88 -2.85 -5.77
N ALA A 96 16.91 -2.13 -6.22
CA ALA A 96 17.72 -2.52 -7.37
C ALA A 96 18.45 -3.87 -7.17
N ALA A 97 18.58 -4.34 -5.93
CA ALA A 97 19.15 -5.65 -5.61
C ALA A 97 18.15 -6.81 -5.71
N ILE A 98 16.89 -6.56 -5.96
CA ILE A 98 15.86 -7.62 -6.13
C ILE A 98 16.14 -8.36 -7.44
N ARG A 99 16.19 -9.71 -7.38
CA ARG A 99 16.50 -10.58 -8.52
C ARG A 99 15.39 -11.58 -8.83
N VAL A 100 14.43 -11.74 -7.92
CA VAL A 100 13.29 -12.64 -8.15
C VAL A 100 12.28 -12.00 -9.10
N PRO A 101 11.54 -12.77 -9.89
CA PRO A 101 10.43 -12.25 -10.69
C PRO A 101 9.51 -11.39 -9.82
N THR A 102 9.24 -10.16 -10.26
CA THR A 102 8.49 -9.18 -9.46
C THR A 102 7.31 -8.63 -10.25
N LEU A 103 6.14 -8.61 -9.60
CA LEU A 103 4.95 -7.91 -10.07
C LEU A 103 4.68 -6.70 -9.16
N LEU A 104 4.42 -5.56 -9.77
CA LEU A 104 3.89 -4.36 -9.10
C LEU A 104 2.43 -4.22 -9.52
N ILE A 105 1.51 -4.08 -8.55
CA ILE A 105 0.11 -3.77 -8.81
C ILE A 105 -0.16 -2.36 -8.26
N ALA A 106 -0.67 -1.47 -9.10
CA ALA A 106 -0.98 -0.10 -8.73
C ALA A 106 -2.43 0.24 -9.06
N GLY A 107 -3.13 0.88 -8.14
CA GLY A 107 -4.43 1.49 -8.41
C GLY A 107 -4.25 2.72 -9.29
N ALA A 108 -4.96 2.78 -10.41
CA ALA A 108 -4.86 3.88 -11.38
C ALA A 108 -5.23 5.25 -10.78
N SER A 109 -6.04 5.25 -9.73
CA SER A 109 -6.50 6.45 -9.01
C SER A 109 -5.93 6.54 -7.58
N ASP A 110 -4.85 5.81 -7.26
CA ASP A 110 -4.25 5.82 -5.92
C ASP A 110 -3.51 7.16 -5.64
N PRO A 111 -4.00 7.99 -4.69
CA PRO A 111 -3.35 9.25 -4.34
C PRO A 111 -2.23 9.07 -3.30
N VAL A 112 -2.11 7.87 -2.69
CA VAL A 112 -1.16 7.60 -1.60
C VAL A 112 0.15 7.06 -2.15
N THR A 113 0.07 6.04 -3.02
CA THR A 113 1.20 5.45 -3.71
C THR A 113 0.86 5.36 -5.20
N THR A 114 1.31 6.36 -5.92
CA THR A 114 0.85 6.64 -7.28
C THR A 114 1.38 5.64 -8.32
N VAL A 115 0.75 5.59 -9.48
CA VAL A 115 1.28 4.88 -10.66
C VAL A 115 2.71 5.35 -11.00
N ALA A 116 3.03 6.62 -10.74
CA ALA A 116 4.39 7.14 -10.95
C ALA A 116 5.42 6.48 -10.01
N ASP A 117 5.04 6.24 -8.75
CA ASP A 117 5.88 5.51 -7.79
C ASP A 117 6.08 4.05 -8.23
N ALA A 118 5.02 3.38 -8.68
CA ALA A 118 5.10 2.03 -9.21
C ALA A 118 6.00 1.96 -10.46
N LYS A 119 5.88 2.92 -11.38
CA LYS A 119 6.77 3.04 -12.55
C LYS A 119 8.23 3.32 -12.15
N ALA A 120 8.46 4.07 -11.08
CA ALA A 120 9.81 4.28 -10.55
C ALA A 120 10.41 2.97 -10.01
N MET A 121 9.65 2.19 -9.24
CA MET A 121 10.05 0.86 -8.78
C MET A 121 10.27 -0.11 -9.96
N GLN A 122 9.39 -0.10 -10.97
CA GLN A 122 9.55 -0.92 -12.17
C GLN A 122 10.87 -0.66 -12.89
N ARG A 123 11.27 0.60 -13.01
CA ARG A 123 12.57 0.95 -13.62
C ARG A 123 13.76 0.51 -12.78
N ALA A 124 13.61 0.47 -11.47
CA ALA A 124 14.70 0.12 -10.55
C ALA A 124 14.88 -1.39 -10.38
N ILE A 125 13.82 -2.19 -10.49
CA ILE A 125 13.84 -3.64 -10.30
C ILE A 125 13.93 -4.32 -11.67
N ALA A 126 15.05 -4.99 -11.93
CA ALA A 126 15.26 -5.66 -13.22
C ALA A 126 14.18 -6.71 -13.50
N GLY A 127 13.53 -6.61 -14.66
CA GLY A 127 12.48 -7.54 -15.09
C GLY A 127 11.14 -7.40 -14.37
N ALA A 128 10.95 -6.36 -13.54
CA ALA A 128 9.67 -6.13 -12.89
C ALA A 128 8.55 -5.82 -13.89
N ARG A 129 7.38 -6.39 -13.63
CA ARG A 129 6.15 -6.13 -14.38
C ARG A 129 5.29 -5.15 -13.60
N LEU A 130 4.46 -4.39 -14.31
CA LEU A 130 3.48 -3.48 -13.72
C LEU A 130 2.10 -3.82 -14.27
N ALA A 131 1.13 -3.96 -13.37
CA ALA A 131 -0.29 -4.01 -13.66
C ALA A 131 -0.96 -2.78 -13.03
N GLU A 132 -1.65 -1.99 -13.84
CA GLU A 132 -2.49 -0.89 -13.39
C GLU A 132 -3.93 -1.40 -13.33
N VAL A 133 -4.60 -1.27 -12.17
CA VAL A 133 -5.98 -1.72 -11.97
C VAL A 133 -6.91 -0.51 -11.75
N PRO A 134 -8.18 -0.57 -12.18
CA PRO A 134 -9.12 0.56 -12.12
C PRO A 134 -9.66 0.78 -10.70
N ALA A 135 -8.79 1.20 -9.79
CA ALA A 135 -9.07 1.35 -8.36
C ALA A 135 -8.17 2.42 -7.73
N SER A 136 -8.44 2.75 -6.47
CA SER A 136 -7.57 3.55 -5.62
C SER A 136 -6.64 2.67 -4.76
N HIS A 137 -6.30 3.07 -3.54
CA HIS A 137 -5.26 2.47 -2.69
C HIS A 137 -5.59 1.05 -2.21
N LEU A 138 -6.82 0.74 -1.86
CA LEU A 138 -7.23 -0.63 -1.51
C LEU A 138 -7.76 -1.37 -2.75
N SER A 139 -6.93 -1.49 -3.76
CA SER A 139 -7.30 -1.99 -5.08
C SER A 139 -7.83 -3.42 -5.09
N ASN A 140 -7.38 -4.26 -4.17
CA ASN A 140 -7.88 -5.62 -3.96
C ASN A 140 -9.33 -5.67 -3.45
N LEU A 141 -9.79 -4.63 -2.76
CA LEU A 141 -11.16 -4.50 -2.29
C LEU A 141 -12.06 -3.81 -3.33
N GLU A 142 -11.52 -2.81 -3.99
CA GLU A 142 -12.28 -1.98 -4.93
C GLU A 142 -12.47 -2.66 -6.28
N ALA A 143 -11.43 -3.28 -6.83
CA ALA A 143 -11.46 -3.97 -8.12
C ALA A 143 -10.92 -5.41 -8.00
N PRO A 144 -11.54 -6.29 -7.19
CA PRO A 144 -11.01 -7.62 -6.90
C PRO A 144 -10.76 -8.45 -8.16
N ALA A 145 -11.65 -8.44 -9.14
CA ALA A 145 -11.47 -9.22 -10.35
C ALA A 145 -10.20 -8.82 -11.12
N ALA A 146 -10.00 -7.52 -11.37
CA ALA A 146 -8.81 -7.04 -12.08
C ALA A 146 -7.52 -7.28 -11.26
N PHE A 147 -7.60 -7.15 -9.95
CA PHE A 147 -6.47 -7.44 -9.04
C PHE A 147 -6.10 -8.93 -9.08
N ASP A 148 -7.10 -9.81 -8.94
CA ASP A 148 -6.92 -11.26 -8.91
C ASP A 148 -6.44 -11.79 -10.27
N ASP A 149 -6.96 -11.26 -11.39
CA ASP A 149 -6.52 -11.62 -12.74
C ASP A 149 -5.03 -11.27 -12.95
N ALA A 150 -4.59 -10.08 -12.53
CA ALA A 150 -3.19 -9.67 -12.63
C ALA A 150 -2.28 -10.56 -11.77
N LEU A 151 -2.71 -10.87 -10.55
CA LEU A 151 -1.99 -11.75 -9.63
C LEU A 151 -1.92 -13.17 -10.17
N ALA A 152 -3.05 -13.75 -10.58
CA ALA A 152 -3.12 -15.12 -11.09
C ALA A 152 -2.28 -15.31 -12.36
N ALA A 153 -2.36 -14.36 -13.31
CA ALA A 153 -1.55 -14.38 -14.52
C ALA A 153 -0.04 -14.38 -14.21
N PHE A 154 0.38 -13.58 -13.21
CA PHE A 154 1.78 -13.54 -12.79
C PHE A 154 2.22 -14.85 -12.10
N LEU A 155 1.38 -15.41 -11.25
CA LEU A 155 1.69 -16.66 -10.53
C LEU A 155 1.71 -17.89 -11.44
N ALA A 156 0.89 -17.90 -12.51
CA ALA A 156 0.84 -18.98 -13.50
C ALA A 156 2.05 -19.01 -14.46
N MET A 157 2.83 -17.92 -14.51
CA MET A 157 4.03 -17.93 -15.34
C MET A 157 5.05 -18.91 -14.74
N GLY A 158 5.59 -19.80 -15.59
CA GLY A 158 6.65 -20.75 -15.19
C GLY A 158 7.82 -20.04 -14.49
N ALA A 159 8.49 -20.78 -13.62
CA ALA A 159 9.72 -20.32 -13.00
C ALA A 159 10.85 -20.23 -14.03
#